data_93524c3564690b5e3b7cdd2b603fa51c
#
_entry.id   93524c3564690b5e3b7cdd2b603fa51c
#
_cell.length_a   1.000
_cell.length_b   1.000
_cell.length_c   1.000
_cell.angle_alpha   90.00
_cell.angle_beta   90.00
_cell.angle_gamma   90.00
#
_symmetry.space_group_name_H-M   'P 1'
#
loop_
_entity.id
_entity.type
_entity.pdbx_description
1 polymer ?
#
loop_
_entity_poly.entity_id
_entity_poly.type
_entity_poly.pdbx_seq_one_letter_code
_entity_poly.pdbx_strand_id
1 'polypeptide(L)'
;MTMTDLHGLDGLIQPAGPRGAATPDRDGLHRRDIIVMTSLMTGLTLATAHGAAAQVIQTDNVGLWAGEVQIPTANAQIPAYAARPAGEGPFPTVLVIEEIFGVHDYIKDICRRLAKAGYLAVAPELYARLADLSKMTDVQQIVRDVISKAPDATMLSDLDATVAWAKAEGRGDTARLGVTGFCRGGRNTWLYAAHNPALKAAVAWYGPVGGGTSDIQPRTPTDVAAELKCPLLGLYGGADTGIPVDQVQAAAEKARTAGKQVEIVVFPDAPHGFHADYRPSYRREAAEDGWRRMLAWFRRHGVA
;
A
#
# COMPACT_ATOMS: atom_id res chain seq x y z
N MET A 1 59.05 -32.81 -33.08
CA MET A 1 59.26 -34.17 -32.62
C MET A 1 58.03 -34.48 -31.76
N THR A 2 57.04 -35.00 -32.44
CA THR A 2 56.45 -36.37 -32.40
C THR A 2 55.76 -36.59 -31.09
N MET A 3 54.45 -36.47 -31.07
CA MET A 3 53.38 -37.44 -31.38
C MET A 3 53.40 -38.72 -30.49
N THR A 4 52.16 -39.06 -30.11
CA THR A 4 51.59 -40.36 -29.69
C THR A 4 51.61 -40.62 -28.17
N ASP A 5 50.57 -41.10 -27.49
CA ASP A 5 49.28 -41.78 -27.78
C ASP A 5 48.35 -41.61 -26.57
N LEU A 6 47.15 -41.31 -26.66
CA LEU A 6 45.86 -41.96 -26.90
C LEU A 6 45.56 -43.27 -26.19
N HIS A 7 44.51 -43.26 -25.45
CA HIS A 7 43.43 -44.19 -25.12
C HIS A 7 43.15 -44.14 -23.63
N GLY A 8 42.02 -43.92 -23.10
CA GLY A 8 40.67 -43.99 -23.53
C GLY A 8 39.81 -44.02 -22.24
N LEU A 9 38.78 -43.29 -22.18
CA LEU A 9 37.63 -43.56 -21.34
C LEU A 9 36.42 -42.89 -21.97
N ASP A 10 35.71 -43.62 -22.81
CA ASP A 10 34.35 -43.41 -23.16
C ASP A 10 33.48 -43.62 -21.88
N GLY A 11 32.67 -42.66 -21.53
CA GLY A 11 31.77 -42.78 -20.40
C GLY A 11 30.85 -41.57 -20.26
N LEU A 12 29.80 -41.49 -21.11
CA LEU A 12 28.48 -40.93 -20.77
C LEU A 12 28.45 -39.51 -20.19
N ILE A 13 28.58 -38.51 -21.04
CA ILE A 13 27.95 -37.23 -20.78
C ILE A 13 26.73 -37.12 -21.70
N GLN A 14 25.55 -37.41 -21.19
CA GLN A 14 24.31 -37.01 -21.83
C GLN A 14 24.20 -35.48 -21.80
N PRO A 15 23.89 -34.82 -22.93
CA PRO A 15 23.64 -33.39 -22.93
C PRO A 15 22.40 -33.11 -22.08
N ALA A 16 22.54 -32.24 -21.07
CA ALA A 16 21.41 -31.68 -20.35
C ALA A 16 20.50 -30.98 -21.37
N GLY A 17 19.31 -31.51 -21.59
CA GLY A 17 18.27 -30.90 -22.39
C GLY A 17 17.99 -29.48 -21.92
N PRO A 18 17.51 -28.59 -22.79
CA PRO A 18 17.23 -27.21 -22.43
C PRO A 18 16.21 -27.23 -21.29
N ARG A 19 16.54 -26.55 -20.18
CA ARG A 19 15.58 -26.30 -19.09
C ARG A 19 14.43 -25.52 -19.73
N GLY A 20 13.28 -26.15 -19.77
CA GLY A 20 12.08 -25.55 -20.32
C GLY A 20 11.82 -24.21 -19.66
N ALA A 21 11.78 -23.18 -20.47
CA ALA A 21 11.25 -21.90 -20.07
C ALA A 21 9.85 -22.16 -19.51
N ALA A 22 9.59 -21.72 -18.28
CA ALA A 22 8.28 -21.81 -17.69
C ALA A 22 7.33 -21.03 -18.60
N THR A 23 6.42 -21.75 -19.24
CA THR A 23 5.34 -21.11 -20.00
C THR A 23 4.55 -20.23 -19.03
N PRO A 24 4.30 -18.98 -19.36
CA PRO A 24 3.41 -18.15 -18.55
C PRO A 24 2.04 -18.83 -18.51
N ASP A 25 1.45 -18.87 -17.32
CA ASP A 25 0.06 -19.30 -17.17
C ASP A 25 -0.82 -18.43 -18.07
N ARG A 26 -1.95 -18.94 -18.55
CA ARG A 26 -2.82 -18.25 -19.53
C ARG A 26 -3.22 -16.83 -19.12
N ASP A 27 -3.03 -16.48 -17.85
CA ASP A 27 -3.36 -15.17 -17.27
C ASP A 27 -2.16 -14.24 -17.03
N GLY A 28 -0.96 -14.61 -17.49
CA GLY A 28 0.24 -13.74 -17.41
C GLY A 28 0.86 -13.61 -16.01
N LEU A 29 0.45 -14.42 -15.05
CA LEU A 29 1.01 -14.44 -13.69
C LEU A 29 2.10 -15.52 -13.58
N HIS A 30 3.26 -15.17 -13.03
CA HIS A 30 4.29 -16.14 -12.71
C HIS A 30 3.92 -16.97 -11.48
N ARG A 31 4.33 -18.24 -11.39
CA ARG A 31 4.09 -19.11 -10.23
C ARG A 31 4.53 -18.50 -8.91
N ARG A 32 5.56 -17.66 -8.91
CA ARG A 32 6.01 -16.93 -7.72
C ARG A 32 5.01 -15.85 -7.28
N ASP A 33 4.36 -15.18 -8.22
CA ASP A 33 3.34 -14.17 -7.94
C ASP A 33 2.11 -14.79 -7.28
N ILE A 34 1.74 -15.99 -7.73
CA ILE A 34 0.65 -16.78 -7.13
C ILE A 34 0.97 -17.16 -5.68
N ILE A 35 2.22 -17.54 -5.37
CA ILE A 35 2.62 -17.93 -4.01
C ILE A 35 2.58 -16.73 -3.06
N VAL A 36 3.08 -15.57 -3.46
CA VAL A 36 3.05 -14.36 -2.63
C VAL A 36 1.63 -13.83 -2.47
N MET A 37 0.83 -13.86 -3.53
CA MET A 37 -0.59 -13.50 -3.46
C MET A 37 -1.37 -14.49 -2.58
N THR A 38 -1.07 -15.80 -2.66
CA THR A 38 -1.69 -16.83 -1.82
C THR A 38 -1.32 -16.64 -0.34
N SER A 39 -0.09 -16.21 -0.01
CA SER A 39 0.31 -15.89 1.36
C SER A 39 -0.41 -14.66 1.91
N LEU A 40 -0.56 -13.61 1.09
CA LEU A 40 -1.36 -12.43 1.46
C LEU A 40 -2.82 -12.80 1.70
N MET A 41 -3.34 -13.71 0.88
CA MET A 41 -4.71 -14.23 0.96
C MET A 41 -4.93 -15.13 2.17
N THR A 42 -3.95 -15.97 2.53
CA THR A 42 -4.07 -16.84 3.72
C THR A 42 -4.16 -16.00 4.99
N GLY A 43 -3.38 -14.93 5.11
CA GLY A 43 -3.52 -13.96 6.19
C GLY A 43 -4.87 -13.23 6.18
N LEU A 44 -5.40 -12.92 5.00
CA LEU A 44 -6.66 -12.21 4.83
C LEU A 44 -7.88 -13.12 5.13
N THR A 45 -7.85 -14.39 4.69
CA THR A 45 -8.95 -15.36 4.88
C THR A 45 -8.98 -15.94 6.31
N LEU A 46 -7.85 -16.17 6.96
CA LEU A 46 -7.80 -16.62 8.35
C LEU A 46 -8.30 -15.54 9.32
N ALA A 47 -8.12 -14.25 8.97
CA ALA A 47 -8.64 -13.14 9.76
C ALA A 47 -10.18 -13.05 9.76
N THR A 48 -10.87 -13.68 8.80
CA THR A 48 -12.34 -13.69 8.72
C THR A 48 -13.00 -14.82 9.53
N ALA A 49 -12.22 -15.79 10.06
CA ALA A 49 -12.75 -17.05 10.58
C ALA A 49 -13.06 -17.10 12.09
N HIS A 50 -12.81 -16.05 12.88
CA HIS A 50 -13.07 -16.07 14.34
C HIS A 50 -13.91 -14.88 14.79
N GLY A 51 -15.15 -15.19 15.12
CA GLY A 51 -16.22 -14.24 15.45
C GLY A 51 -16.07 -13.53 16.79
N ALA A 52 -15.54 -12.32 16.75
CA ALA A 52 -16.03 -11.23 17.59
C ALA A 52 -16.69 -10.25 16.62
N ALA A 53 -17.91 -9.80 16.92
CA ALA A 53 -18.57 -8.78 16.11
C ALA A 53 -17.63 -7.58 16.00
N ALA A 54 -17.21 -7.26 14.79
CA ALA A 54 -16.33 -6.13 14.54
C ALA A 54 -17.06 -4.86 15.02
N GLN A 55 -16.46 -4.11 15.92
CA GLN A 55 -17.01 -2.86 16.39
C GLN A 55 -16.65 -1.77 15.41
N VAL A 56 -17.45 -1.63 14.34
CA VAL A 56 -17.24 -0.59 13.33
C VAL A 56 -17.31 0.78 13.97
N ILE A 57 -16.22 1.53 13.88
CA ILE A 57 -16.17 2.91 14.36
C ILE A 57 -16.77 3.82 13.28
N GLN A 58 -17.68 4.69 13.69
CA GLN A 58 -18.31 5.67 12.83
C GLN A 58 -18.06 7.08 13.39
N THR A 59 -17.22 7.83 12.67
CA THR A 59 -16.96 9.24 12.98
C THR A 59 -18.06 10.09 12.37
N ASP A 60 -18.72 10.92 13.20
CA ASP A 60 -19.72 11.85 12.74
C ASP A 60 -19.13 13.02 11.91
N ASN A 61 -20.01 13.74 11.21
CA ASN A 61 -19.65 14.90 10.41
C ASN A 61 -19.76 16.26 11.15
N VAL A 62 -20.02 16.26 12.46
CA VAL A 62 -20.15 17.52 13.22
C VAL A 62 -18.84 18.30 13.16
N GLY A 63 -18.89 19.55 12.70
CA GLY A 63 -17.71 20.39 12.49
C GLY A 63 -16.81 20.00 11.31
N LEU A 64 -17.31 19.13 10.41
CA LEU A 64 -16.62 18.73 9.20
C LEU A 64 -17.41 19.12 7.94
N TRP A 65 -16.70 19.31 6.86
CA TRP A 65 -17.17 19.08 5.52
C TRP A 65 -16.64 17.73 5.05
N ALA A 66 -17.53 16.86 4.55
CA ALA A 66 -17.13 15.53 4.07
C ALA A 66 -18.09 15.08 2.96
N GLY A 67 -17.56 14.48 1.90
CA GLY A 67 -18.37 14.03 0.78
C GLY A 67 -17.56 13.43 -0.37
N GLU A 68 -18.31 12.90 -1.34
CA GLU A 68 -17.77 12.43 -2.61
C GLU A 68 -17.35 13.61 -3.48
N VAL A 69 -16.21 13.44 -4.16
CA VAL A 69 -15.67 14.41 -5.10
C VAL A 69 -15.17 13.70 -6.36
N GLN A 70 -14.89 14.48 -7.41
CA GLN A 70 -14.29 13.96 -8.63
C GLN A 70 -12.90 14.55 -8.80
N ILE A 71 -11.90 13.71 -9.01
CA ILE A 71 -10.52 14.12 -9.25
C ILE A 71 -10.26 14.09 -10.76
N PRO A 72 -10.01 15.24 -11.40
CA PRO A 72 -9.60 15.28 -12.80
C PRO A 72 -8.18 14.72 -12.94
N THR A 73 -8.05 13.68 -13.75
CA THR A 73 -6.76 13.05 -14.08
C THR A 73 -6.45 13.24 -15.56
N ALA A 74 -5.30 12.79 -16.02
CA ALA A 74 -4.87 12.99 -17.41
C ALA A 74 -5.85 12.39 -18.46
N ASN A 75 -6.57 11.33 -18.10
CA ASN A 75 -7.41 10.56 -19.05
C ASN A 75 -8.81 10.22 -18.54
N ALA A 76 -9.18 10.62 -17.33
CA ALA A 76 -10.48 10.37 -16.74
C ALA A 76 -10.75 11.33 -15.58
N GLN A 77 -11.99 11.36 -15.11
CA GLN A 77 -12.30 11.77 -13.75
C GLN A 77 -12.47 10.53 -12.90
N ILE A 78 -11.80 10.47 -11.74
CA ILE A 78 -11.96 9.36 -10.82
C ILE A 78 -12.71 9.81 -9.56
N PRO A 79 -13.62 8.99 -9.04
CA PRO A 79 -14.27 9.26 -7.78
C PRO A 79 -13.23 9.32 -6.63
N ALA A 80 -13.53 10.13 -5.63
CA ALA A 80 -12.77 10.17 -4.39
C ALA A 80 -13.70 10.57 -3.24
N TYR A 81 -13.29 10.26 -2.02
CA TYR A 81 -13.92 10.80 -0.83
C TYR A 81 -12.97 11.78 -0.15
N ALA A 82 -13.49 12.95 0.22
CA ALA A 82 -12.70 13.95 0.93
C ALA A 82 -13.40 14.39 2.21
N ALA A 83 -12.61 14.68 3.24
CA ALA A 83 -13.10 15.25 4.49
C ALA A 83 -12.10 16.26 5.04
N ARG A 84 -12.61 17.37 5.62
CA ARG A 84 -11.80 18.42 6.23
C ARG A 84 -12.59 19.10 7.35
N PRO A 85 -11.94 19.85 8.26
CA PRO A 85 -12.64 20.71 9.19
C PRO A 85 -13.57 21.67 8.44
N ALA A 86 -14.69 22.06 9.05
CA ALA A 86 -15.49 23.16 8.57
C ALA A 86 -14.66 24.47 8.62
N GLY A 87 -14.87 25.39 7.66
CA GLY A 87 -14.17 26.66 7.62
C GLY A 87 -13.30 26.85 6.37
N GLU A 88 -12.50 27.90 6.39
CA GLU A 88 -11.84 28.41 5.18
C GLU A 88 -10.55 27.67 4.79
N GLY A 89 -9.79 27.11 5.73
CA GLY A 89 -8.47 26.50 5.46
C GLY A 89 -7.40 27.57 5.18
N PRO A 90 -6.30 27.24 4.45
CA PRO A 90 -5.99 25.91 3.94
C PRO A 90 -5.56 24.94 5.04
N PHE A 91 -5.96 23.67 4.87
CA PHE A 91 -5.66 22.61 5.84
C PHE A 91 -4.46 21.77 5.40
N PRO A 92 -3.57 21.30 6.32
CA PRO A 92 -2.56 20.30 5.98
C PRO A 92 -3.22 19.13 5.27
N THR A 93 -2.58 18.64 4.21
CA THR A 93 -3.22 17.65 3.32
C THR A 93 -2.64 16.27 3.55
N VAL A 94 -3.52 15.26 3.71
CA VAL A 94 -3.14 13.85 3.80
C VAL A 94 -3.87 13.07 2.72
N LEU A 95 -3.12 12.41 1.84
CA LEU A 95 -3.67 11.40 0.94
C LEU A 95 -3.88 10.11 1.71
N VAL A 96 -5.05 9.49 1.53
CA VAL A 96 -5.40 8.21 2.13
C VAL A 96 -5.51 7.17 1.02
N ILE A 97 -4.60 6.19 1.00
CA ILE A 97 -4.58 5.16 -0.02
C ILE A 97 -5.34 3.93 0.47
N GLU A 98 -6.35 3.57 -0.29
CA GLU A 98 -7.28 2.48 -0.04
C GLU A 98 -6.61 1.09 0.02
N GLU A 99 -7.32 0.15 0.61
CA GLU A 99 -7.03 -1.27 0.55
C GLU A 99 -7.34 -1.84 -0.86
N ILE A 100 -7.54 -3.16 -0.98
CA ILE A 100 -7.98 -3.79 -2.24
C ILE A 100 -9.50 -3.73 -2.45
N PHE A 101 -10.26 -3.12 -1.55
CA PHE A 101 -11.72 -3.09 -1.55
C PHE A 101 -12.32 -1.74 -1.96
N GLY A 102 -11.49 -0.82 -2.48
CA GLY A 102 -11.94 0.53 -2.83
C GLY A 102 -12.06 1.46 -1.62
N VAL A 103 -12.60 2.65 -1.87
CA VAL A 103 -12.86 3.67 -0.86
C VAL A 103 -14.21 3.37 -0.18
N HIS A 104 -14.26 2.26 0.55
CA HIS A 104 -15.43 1.83 1.32
C HIS A 104 -15.56 2.59 2.65
N ASP A 105 -16.61 2.31 3.43
CA ASP A 105 -16.98 3.07 4.64
C ASP A 105 -15.84 3.23 5.66
N TYR A 106 -14.99 2.24 5.83
CA TYR A 106 -13.82 2.33 6.69
C TYR A 106 -12.80 3.38 6.18
N ILE A 107 -12.48 3.39 4.89
CA ILE A 107 -11.55 4.39 4.32
C ILE A 107 -12.16 5.80 4.39
N LYS A 108 -13.47 5.93 4.14
CA LYS A 108 -14.21 7.19 4.32
C LYS A 108 -14.16 7.64 5.79
N ASP A 109 -14.25 6.71 6.73
CA ASP A 109 -14.14 7.01 8.17
C ASP A 109 -12.72 7.45 8.55
N ILE A 110 -11.68 6.83 8.00
CA ILE A 110 -10.29 7.30 8.14
C ILE A 110 -10.14 8.76 7.70
N CYS A 111 -10.75 9.14 6.58
CA CYS A 111 -10.74 10.54 6.14
C CYS A 111 -11.43 11.46 7.16
N ARG A 112 -12.57 11.06 7.71
CA ARG A 112 -13.27 11.86 8.76
C ARG A 112 -12.46 11.94 10.05
N ARG A 113 -11.83 10.84 10.50
CA ARG A 113 -10.92 10.84 11.67
C ARG A 113 -9.76 11.81 11.48
N LEU A 114 -9.15 11.83 10.30
CA LEU A 114 -8.08 12.79 9.97
C LEU A 114 -8.62 14.22 9.92
N ALA A 115 -9.82 14.43 9.40
CA ALA A 115 -10.47 15.74 9.39
C ALA A 115 -10.77 16.24 10.82
N LYS A 116 -11.21 15.38 11.75
CA LYS A 116 -11.32 15.71 13.19
C LYS A 116 -9.97 16.06 13.82
N ALA A 117 -8.86 15.54 13.26
CA ALA A 117 -7.51 15.87 13.69
C ALA A 117 -6.93 17.14 13.01
N GLY A 118 -7.71 17.81 12.15
CA GLY A 118 -7.33 19.10 11.56
C GLY A 118 -6.82 19.03 10.12
N TYR A 119 -6.86 17.88 9.46
CA TYR A 119 -6.36 17.70 8.09
C TYR A 119 -7.47 17.79 7.03
N LEU A 120 -7.10 18.20 5.82
CA LEU A 120 -7.82 17.76 4.63
C LEU A 120 -7.32 16.36 4.29
N ALA A 121 -8.19 15.36 4.38
CA ALA A 121 -7.93 13.98 3.98
C ALA A 121 -8.67 13.67 2.67
N VAL A 122 -7.97 13.07 1.70
CA VAL A 122 -8.54 12.72 0.39
C VAL A 122 -8.17 11.29 0.04
N ALA A 123 -9.17 10.46 -0.24
CA ALA A 123 -9.03 9.08 -0.66
C ALA A 123 -9.54 8.90 -2.11
N PRO A 124 -8.67 8.86 -3.12
CA PRO A 124 -9.07 8.59 -4.49
C PRO A 124 -9.34 7.11 -4.73
N GLU A 125 -10.35 6.78 -5.56
CA GLU A 125 -10.63 5.43 -6.06
C GLU A 125 -9.64 5.05 -7.16
N LEU A 126 -8.48 4.54 -6.79
CA LEU A 126 -7.37 4.27 -7.72
C LEU A 126 -7.69 3.16 -8.73
N TYR A 127 -8.67 2.32 -8.43
CA TYR A 127 -9.07 1.17 -9.26
C TYR A 127 -10.36 1.43 -10.07
N ALA A 128 -10.95 2.61 -9.97
CA ALA A 128 -12.26 2.92 -10.57
C ALA A 128 -12.32 2.72 -12.10
N ARG A 129 -11.18 2.83 -12.80
CA ARG A 129 -11.10 2.57 -14.25
C ARG A 129 -11.21 1.09 -14.62
N LEU A 130 -10.94 0.19 -13.67
CA LEU A 130 -10.91 -1.25 -13.90
C LEU A 130 -12.18 -1.92 -13.40
N ALA A 131 -12.67 -1.52 -12.22
CA ALA A 131 -13.88 -2.07 -11.64
C ALA A 131 -14.43 -1.17 -10.52
N ASP A 132 -15.72 -1.33 -10.24
CA ASP A 132 -16.35 -0.86 -9.03
C ASP A 132 -16.14 -1.92 -7.92
N LEU A 133 -15.13 -1.72 -7.09
CA LEU A 133 -14.75 -2.66 -6.04
C LEU A 133 -15.82 -2.81 -4.95
N SER A 134 -16.73 -1.83 -4.80
CA SER A 134 -17.85 -1.93 -3.85
C SER A 134 -18.82 -3.07 -4.18
N LYS A 135 -18.80 -3.57 -5.40
CA LYS A 135 -19.64 -4.66 -5.90
C LYS A 135 -18.94 -6.02 -5.88
N MET A 136 -17.67 -6.07 -5.47
CA MET A 136 -16.86 -7.29 -5.50
C MET A 136 -16.61 -7.79 -4.08
N THR A 137 -16.86 -9.09 -3.85
CA THR A 137 -16.68 -9.72 -2.53
C THR A 137 -15.62 -10.82 -2.53
N ASP A 138 -15.30 -11.37 -3.70
CA ASP A 138 -14.28 -12.40 -3.83
C ASP A 138 -12.88 -11.76 -3.93
N VAL A 139 -12.09 -11.95 -2.88
CA VAL A 139 -10.73 -11.41 -2.77
C VAL A 139 -9.82 -11.93 -3.88
N GLN A 140 -9.95 -13.20 -4.27
CA GLN A 140 -9.13 -13.79 -5.34
C GLN A 140 -9.46 -13.15 -6.68
N GLN A 141 -10.75 -12.94 -6.93
CA GLN A 141 -11.20 -12.24 -8.12
C GLN A 141 -10.71 -10.79 -8.14
N ILE A 142 -10.84 -10.04 -7.04
CA ILE A 142 -10.34 -8.67 -6.92
C ILE A 142 -8.85 -8.60 -7.26
N VAL A 143 -8.05 -9.49 -6.66
CA VAL A 143 -6.59 -9.49 -6.89
C VAL A 143 -6.26 -9.84 -8.34
N ARG A 144 -6.86 -10.90 -8.88
CA ARG A 144 -6.58 -11.39 -10.24
C ARG A 144 -7.04 -10.42 -11.33
N ASP A 145 -8.26 -9.88 -11.19
CA ASP A 145 -8.93 -9.16 -12.28
C ASP A 145 -8.76 -7.63 -12.18
N VAL A 146 -8.43 -7.10 -11.00
CA VAL A 146 -8.30 -5.65 -10.76
C VAL A 146 -6.89 -5.28 -10.29
N ILE A 147 -6.45 -5.77 -9.13
CA ILE A 147 -5.20 -5.30 -8.53
C ILE A 147 -3.99 -5.65 -9.40
N SER A 148 -3.94 -6.86 -9.97
CA SER A 148 -2.84 -7.28 -10.86
C SER A 148 -2.85 -6.56 -12.21
N LYS A 149 -3.97 -5.92 -12.59
CA LYS A 149 -4.13 -5.18 -13.85
C LYS A 149 -3.94 -3.66 -13.69
N ALA A 150 -3.80 -3.16 -12.46
CA ALA A 150 -3.62 -1.75 -12.16
C ALA A 150 -2.15 -1.34 -12.31
N PRO A 151 -1.79 -0.47 -13.30
CA PRO A 151 -0.41 -0.04 -13.46
C PRO A 151 0.04 0.89 -12.32
N ASP A 152 1.24 0.66 -11.78
CA ASP A 152 1.82 1.55 -10.77
C ASP A 152 1.98 2.98 -11.29
N ALA A 153 2.31 3.17 -12.58
CA ALA A 153 2.42 4.50 -13.19
C ALA A 153 1.10 5.28 -13.17
N THR A 154 -0.02 4.61 -13.43
CA THR A 154 -1.36 5.23 -13.35
C THR A 154 -1.69 5.61 -11.91
N MET A 155 -1.46 4.71 -10.96
CA MET A 155 -1.67 4.98 -9.53
C MET A 155 -0.86 6.20 -9.05
N LEU A 156 0.42 6.29 -9.41
CA LEU A 156 1.28 7.42 -9.03
C LEU A 156 0.77 8.73 -9.64
N SER A 157 0.40 8.72 -10.92
CA SER A 157 -0.17 9.87 -11.62
C SER A 157 -1.51 10.33 -11.02
N ASP A 158 -2.37 9.39 -10.59
CA ASP A 158 -3.65 9.71 -9.97
C ASP A 158 -3.47 10.33 -8.57
N LEU A 159 -2.47 9.88 -7.82
CA LEU A 159 -2.11 10.51 -6.55
C LEU A 159 -1.56 11.92 -6.75
N ASP A 160 -0.75 12.16 -7.79
CA ASP A 160 -0.29 13.51 -8.13
C ASP A 160 -1.45 14.42 -8.54
N ALA A 161 -2.40 13.90 -9.33
CA ALA A 161 -3.63 14.62 -9.70
C ALA A 161 -4.48 14.94 -8.45
N THR A 162 -4.54 14.03 -7.48
CA THR A 162 -5.24 14.24 -6.21
C THR A 162 -4.60 15.38 -5.39
N VAL A 163 -3.26 15.46 -5.36
CA VAL A 163 -2.55 16.61 -4.75
C VAL A 163 -2.89 17.92 -5.45
N ALA A 164 -2.90 17.92 -6.78
CA ALA A 164 -3.25 19.10 -7.58
C ALA A 164 -4.68 19.56 -7.29
N TRP A 165 -5.64 18.63 -7.23
CA TRP A 165 -7.03 18.90 -6.86
C TRP A 165 -7.14 19.45 -5.43
N ALA A 166 -6.45 18.83 -4.47
CA ALA A 166 -6.47 19.28 -3.07
C ALA A 166 -6.01 20.75 -2.94
N LYS A 167 -4.98 21.14 -3.70
CA LYS A 167 -4.48 22.50 -3.75
C LYS A 167 -5.46 23.46 -4.41
N ALA A 168 -6.10 23.06 -5.52
CA ALA A 168 -6.94 23.94 -6.33
C ALA A 168 -8.35 24.14 -5.72
N GLU A 169 -8.99 23.05 -5.31
CA GLU A 169 -10.42 23.02 -4.96
C GLU A 169 -10.69 22.52 -3.53
N GLY A 170 -9.84 21.64 -3.04
CA GLY A 170 -10.01 20.97 -1.74
C GLY A 170 -9.67 21.85 -0.53
N ARG A 171 -9.15 23.06 -0.73
CA ARG A 171 -8.63 23.94 0.33
C ARG A 171 -7.46 23.33 1.09
N GLY A 172 -6.62 22.52 0.40
CA GLY A 172 -5.46 21.85 0.96
C GLY A 172 -4.21 22.73 0.92
N ASP A 173 -3.47 22.71 2.02
CA ASP A 173 -2.09 23.17 2.06
C ASP A 173 -1.16 22.01 1.66
N THR A 174 -0.77 21.97 0.41
CA THR A 174 0.11 20.95 -0.13
C THR A 174 1.60 21.21 0.17
N ALA A 175 1.95 22.34 0.81
CA ALA A 175 3.27 22.52 1.40
C ALA A 175 3.42 21.67 2.69
N ARG A 176 2.31 21.28 3.32
CA ARG A 176 2.20 20.38 4.46
C ARG A 176 1.51 19.08 4.03
N LEU A 177 2.16 18.35 3.09
CA LEU A 177 1.61 17.16 2.44
C LEU A 177 2.11 15.88 3.12
N GLY A 178 1.18 15.03 3.53
CA GLY A 178 1.42 13.67 4.00
C GLY A 178 0.68 12.62 3.16
N VAL A 179 1.06 11.37 3.34
CA VAL A 179 0.37 10.21 2.75
C VAL A 179 0.29 9.07 3.77
N THR A 180 -0.85 8.40 3.79
CA THR A 180 -1.03 7.15 4.53
C THR A 180 -1.80 6.15 3.70
N GLY A 181 -1.58 4.85 3.93
CA GLY A 181 -2.29 3.81 3.20
C GLY A 181 -2.25 2.47 3.91
N PHE A 182 -3.24 1.64 3.62
CA PHE A 182 -3.56 0.41 4.34
C PHE A 182 -3.47 -0.80 3.42
N CYS A 183 -2.89 -1.91 3.86
CA CYS A 183 -2.76 -3.14 3.06
C CYS A 183 -2.05 -2.85 1.72
N ARG A 184 -2.72 -3.07 0.58
CA ARG A 184 -2.19 -2.67 -0.74
C ARG A 184 -1.84 -1.18 -0.78
N GLY A 185 -2.64 -0.33 -0.14
CA GLY A 185 -2.35 1.09 0.01
C GLY A 185 -1.08 1.37 0.82
N GLY A 186 -0.72 0.51 1.76
CA GLY A 186 0.56 0.59 2.47
C GLY A 186 1.75 0.34 1.52
N ARG A 187 1.66 -0.64 0.60
CA ARG A 187 2.64 -0.80 -0.49
C ARG A 187 2.72 0.48 -1.34
N ASN A 188 1.58 0.97 -1.75
CA ASN A 188 1.50 2.14 -2.62
C ASN A 188 2.04 3.41 -1.93
N THR A 189 1.93 3.49 -0.60
CA THR A 189 2.54 4.56 0.22
C THR A 189 4.06 4.56 0.10
N TRP A 190 4.72 3.41 0.15
CA TRP A 190 6.17 3.32 -0.08
C TRP A 190 6.56 3.79 -1.48
N LEU A 191 5.83 3.36 -2.50
CA LEU A 191 6.10 3.76 -3.89
C LEU A 191 5.90 5.26 -4.07
N TYR A 192 4.82 5.81 -3.52
CA TYR A 192 4.55 7.23 -3.63
C TYR A 192 5.54 8.09 -2.82
N ALA A 193 6.01 7.60 -1.67
CA ALA A 193 7.06 8.24 -0.89
C ALA A 193 8.42 8.30 -1.62
N ALA A 194 8.68 7.35 -2.52
CA ALA A 194 9.84 7.38 -3.41
C ALA A 194 9.62 8.25 -4.67
N HIS A 195 8.35 8.47 -5.06
CA HIS A 195 7.96 9.21 -6.26
C HIS A 195 7.88 10.71 -6.01
N ASN A 196 7.07 11.15 -5.04
CA ASN A 196 6.71 12.57 -4.90
C ASN A 196 7.63 13.33 -3.92
N PRO A 197 8.49 14.26 -4.40
CA PRO A 197 9.41 15.01 -3.55
C PRO A 197 8.74 16.09 -2.69
N ALA A 198 7.46 16.41 -2.91
CA ALA A 198 6.72 17.39 -2.10
C ALA A 198 6.23 16.81 -0.77
N LEU A 199 6.22 15.47 -0.62
CA LEU A 199 5.82 14.80 0.61
C LEU A 199 6.73 15.19 1.78
N LYS A 200 6.12 15.50 2.92
CA LYS A 200 6.81 15.74 4.20
C LYS A 200 6.93 14.48 5.04
N ALA A 201 5.93 13.59 4.97
CA ALA A 201 5.92 12.33 5.69
C ALA A 201 5.01 11.29 5.03
N ALA A 202 5.35 10.02 5.22
CA ALA A 202 4.57 8.87 4.79
C ALA A 202 4.34 7.90 5.95
N VAL A 203 3.15 7.29 6.02
CA VAL A 203 2.82 6.25 7.01
C VAL A 203 2.18 5.04 6.32
N ALA A 204 2.86 3.90 6.33
CA ALA A 204 2.43 2.67 5.68
C ALA A 204 1.93 1.66 6.72
N TRP A 205 0.67 1.22 6.60
CA TRP A 205 0.07 0.23 7.47
C TRP A 205 0.04 -1.13 6.78
N TYR A 206 0.67 -2.12 7.39
CA TYR A 206 0.70 -3.53 6.96
C TYR A 206 0.74 -3.70 5.42
N GLY A 207 1.55 -2.88 4.75
CA GLY A 207 1.75 -2.95 3.31
C GLY A 207 2.84 -3.96 2.94
N PRO A 208 2.61 -4.87 1.97
CA PRO A 208 3.65 -5.78 1.52
C PRO A 208 4.84 -5.01 0.94
N VAL A 209 6.05 -5.36 1.38
CA VAL A 209 7.29 -4.69 0.96
C VAL A 209 8.02 -5.44 -0.15
N GLY A 210 7.75 -6.74 -0.30
CA GLY A 210 8.25 -7.61 -1.36
C GLY A 210 7.14 -8.07 -2.28
N GLY A 211 7.44 -9.11 -3.08
CA GLY A 211 6.49 -9.77 -3.96
C GLY A 211 6.98 -9.85 -5.39
N GLY A 212 6.15 -10.45 -6.25
CA GLY A 212 6.41 -10.50 -7.68
C GLY A 212 6.26 -9.13 -8.34
N THR A 213 6.97 -8.96 -9.46
CA THR A 213 6.89 -7.78 -10.32
C THR A 213 6.31 -8.16 -11.68
N SER A 214 5.78 -7.18 -12.40
CA SER A 214 5.30 -7.32 -13.76
C SER A 214 5.66 -6.07 -14.58
N ASP A 215 5.43 -6.09 -15.89
CA ASP A 215 5.71 -4.93 -16.74
C ASP A 215 4.96 -3.67 -16.29
N ILE A 216 3.77 -3.81 -15.70
CA ILE A 216 2.96 -2.70 -15.22
C ILE A 216 3.11 -2.42 -13.71
N GLN A 217 3.72 -3.33 -12.98
CA GLN A 217 4.08 -3.19 -11.56
C GLN A 217 5.56 -3.60 -11.39
N PRO A 218 6.49 -2.81 -11.94
CA PRO A 218 7.89 -3.23 -12.13
C PRO A 218 8.72 -3.20 -10.84
N ARG A 219 8.21 -2.57 -9.77
CA ARG A 219 9.01 -2.33 -8.56
C ARG A 219 8.24 -2.63 -7.28
N THR A 220 8.93 -3.20 -6.33
CA THR A 220 8.43 -3.40 -4.95
C THR A 220 8.85 -2.22 -4.05
N PRO A 221 8.24 -2.06 -2.86
CA PRO A 221 8.75 -1.15 -1.83
C PRO A 221 10.23 -1.37 -1.49
N THR A 222 10.68 -2.62 -1.43
CA THR A 222 12.10 -2.95 -1.21
C THR A 222 12.99 -2.41 -2.35
N ASP A 223 12.52 -2.41 -3.59
CA ASP A 223 13.30 -1.88 -4.71
C ASP A 223 13.48 -0.37 -4.61
N VAL A 224 12.44 0.36 -4.20
CA VAL A 224 12.44 1.83 -4.09
C VAL A 224 12.92 2.36 -2.72
N ALA A 225 13.19 1.50 -1.75
CA ALA A 225 13.51 1.90 -0.38
C ALA A 225 14.67 2.91 -0.26
N ALA A 226 15.70 2.76 -1.12
CA ALA A 226 16.83 3.69 -1.17
C ALA A 226 16.50 5.05 -1.82
N GLU A 227 15.34 5.21 -2.44
CA GLU A 227 14.94 6.39 -3.22
C GLU A 227 13.92 7.29 -2.50
N LEU A 228 13.49 6.92 -1.29
CA LEU A 228 12.49 7.68 -0.52
C LEU A 228 12.81 9.17 -0.50
N LYS A 229 11.79 10.00 -0.70
CA LYS A 229 11.90 11.48 -0.72
C LYS A 229 11.50 12.12 0.60
N CYS A 230 10.83 11.38 1.48
CA CYS A 230 10.39 11.84 2.78
C CYS A 230 10.61 10.76 3.86
N PRO A 231 10.59 11.13 5.15
CA PRO A 231 10.54 10.18 6.26
C PRO A 231 9.33 9.25 6.16
N LEU A 232 9.55 7.95 6.45
CA LEU A 232 8.51 6.93 6.39
C LEU A 232 8.40 6.18 7.71
N LEU A 233 7.17 6.07 8.23
CA LEU A 233 6.80 5.21 9.35
C LEU A 233 6.06 3.98 8.80
N GLY A 234 6.53 2.80 9.13
CA GLY A 234 5.86 1.54 8.85
C GLY A 234 5.25 0.93 10.10
N LEU A 235 3.96 0.58 10.05
CA LEU A 235 3.19 0.00 11.14
C LEU A 235 2.76 -1.40 10.75
N TYR A 236 3.35 -2.43 11.36
CA TYR A 236 3.23 -3.82 10.93
C TYR A 236 2.79 -4.74 12.06
N GLY A 237 2.12 -5.82 11.72
CA GLY A 237 1.74 -6.87 12.65
C GLY A 237 2.79 -7.98 12.72
N GLY A 238 3.17 -8.39 13.94
CA GLY A 238 4.10 -9.51 14.15
C GLY A 238 3.47 -10.88 13.86
N ALA A 239 2.14 -10.97 13.95
CA ALA A 239 1.36 -12.15 13.62
C ALA A 239 0.83 -12.15 12.17
N ASP A 240 1.27 -11.21 11.33
CA ASP A 240 0.93 -11.17 9.91
C ASP A 240 1.75 -12.19 9.13
N THR A 241 1.16 -13.34 8.82
CA THR A 241 1.83 -14.42 8.08
C THR A 241 2.06 -14.10 6.60
N GLY A 242 1.36 -13.10 6.06
CA GLY A 242 1.49 -12.68 4.67
C GLY A 242 2.61 -11.63 4.44
N ILE A 243 3.06 -10.98 5.52
CA ILE A 243 4.10 -9.94 5.46
C ILE A 243 5.15 -10.23 6.54
N PRO A 244 6.15 -11.07 6.25
CA PRO A 244 7.19 -11.42 7.21
C PRO A 244 7.96 -10.19 7.72
N VAL A 245 8.13 -10.09 9.04
CA VAL A 245 8.77 -8.94 9.70
C VAL A 245 10.22 -8.76 9.25
N ASP A 246 10.93 -9.84 8.99
CA ASP A 246 12.31 -9.81 8.49
C ASP A 246 12.43 -9.13 7.11
N GLN A 247 11.46 -9.35 6.22
CA GLN A 247 11.41 -8.64 4.93
C GLN A 247 11.16 -7.14 5.12
N VAL A 248 10.29 -6.77 6.05
CA VAL A 248 10.02 -5.36 6.39
C VAL A 248 11.26 -4.70 6.96
N GLN A 249 11.97 -5.37 7.86
CA GLN A 249 13.22 -4.86 8.44
C GLN A 249 14.33 -4.74 7.38
N ALA A 250 14.42 -5.70 6.45
CA ALA A 250 15.38 -5.64 5.35
C ALA A 250 15.12 -4.44 4.41
N ALA A 251 13.86 -4.16 4.08
CA ALA A 251 13.49 -2.99 3.28
C ALA A 251 13.85 -1.68 4.02
N ALA A 252 13.56 -1.61 5.33
CA ALA A 252 13.89 -0.46 6.15
C ALA A 252 15.41 -0.26 6.28
N GLU A 253 16.18 -1.34 6.44
CA GLU A 253 17.63 -1.27 6.51
C GLU A 253 18.24 -0.80 5.19
N LYS A 254 17.73 -1.27 4.06
CA LYS A 254 18.14 -0.77 2.75
C LYS A 254 17.92 0.74 2.62
N ALA A 255 16.79 1.26 3.13
CA ALA A 255 16.52 2.68 3.15
C ALA A 255 17.49 3.44 4.07
N ARG A 256 17.72 2.96 5.29
CA ARG A 256 18.62 3.58 6.27
C ARG A 256 20.06 3.62 5.78
N THR A 257 20.53 2.54 5.17
CA THR A 257 21.88 2.48 4.56
C THR A 257 22.04 3.51 3.44
N ALA A 258 20.96 3.86 2.74
CA ALA A 258 20.93 4.95 1.76
C ALA A 258 20.70 6.34 2.37
N GLY A 259 20.79 6.49 3.71
CA GLY A 259 20.60 7.74 4.41
C GLY A 259 19.14 8.22 4.52
N LYS A 260 18.17 7.31 4.29
CA LYS A 260 16.74 7.64 4.41
C LYS A 260 16.25 7.42 5.83
N GLN A 261 15.31 8.25 6.26
CA GLN A 261 14.70 8.14 7.58
C GLN A 261 13.51 7.18 7.51
N VAL A 262 13.66 5.99 8.10
CA VAL A 262 12.60 4.98 8.20
C VAL A 262 12.52 4.45 9.62
N GLU A 263 11.31 4.47 10.18
CA GLU A 263 10.96 3.84 11.45
C GLU A 263 9.97 2.70 11.20
N ILE A 264 10.23 1.53 11.77
CA ILE A 264 9.31 0.39 11.74
C ILE A 264 8.87 0.08 13.16
N VAL A 265 7.56 0.04 13.35
CA VAL A 265 6.92 -0.42 14.59
C VAL A 265 6.22 -1.74 14.30
N VAL A 266 6.54 -2.76 15.07
CA VAL A 266 5.91 -4.08 15.00
C VAL A 266 5.06 -4.28 16.24
N PHE A 267 3.79 -4.61 16.04
CA PHE A 267 2.85 -5.00 17.08
C PHE A 267 2.83 -6.53 17.16
N PRO A 268 3.44 -7.16 18.19
CA PRO A 268 3.79 -8.60 18.16
C PRO A 268 2.61 -9.53 17.85
N ASP A 269 1.46 -9.28 18.45
CA ASP A 269 0.27 -10.15 18.37
C ASP A 269 -0.77 -9.66 17.34
N ALA A 270 -0.45 -8.61 16.60
CA ALA A 270 -1.36 -8.05 15.61
C ALA A 270 -1.26 -8.79 14.27
N PRO A 271 -2.37 -9.28 13.72
CA PRO A 271 -2.41 -9.90 12.38
C PRO A 271 -2.50 -8.85 11.28
N HIS A 272 -2.56 -9.30 10.02
CA HIS A 272 -2.86 -8.43 8.88
C HIS A 272 -4.18 -7.67 9.07
N GLY A 273 -4.20 -6.37 8.74
CA GLY A 273 -5.41 -5.56 8.84
C GLY A 273 -5.81 -5.22 10.28
N PHE A 274 -4.88 -5.20 11.23
CA PHE A 274 -5.16 -4.97 12.65
C PHE A 274 -5.80 -3.60 12.96
N HIS A 275 -5.71 -2.63 12.07
CA HIS A 275 -6.37 -1.34 12.21
C HIS A 275 -7.80 -1.32 11.63
N ALA A 276 -8.14 -2.28 10.78
CA ALA A 276 -9.43 -2.32 10.09
C ALA A 276 -10.55 -2.79 11.03
N ASP A 277 -11.26 -1.86 11.64
CA ASP A 277 -12.26 -2.09 12.71
C ASP A 277 -13.49 -2.87 12.24
N TYR A 278 -13.71 -3.01 10.95
CA TYR A 278 -14.77 -3.84 10.37
C TYR A 278 -14.40 -5.32 10.25
N ARG A 279 -13.15 -5.70 10.61
CA ARG A 279 -12.65 -7.08 10.48
C ARG A 279 -12.42 -7.77 11.83
N PRO A 280 -12.53 -9.10 11.90
CA PRO A 280 -12.14 -9.88 13.09
C PRO A 280 -10.66 -9.74 13.46
N SER A 281 -9.81 -9.33 12.51
CA SER A 281 -8.40 -9.05 12.72
C SER A 281 -8.12 -7.75 13.51
N TYR A 282 -9.12 -6.92 13.74
CA TYR A 282 -8.95 -5.68 14.50
C TYR A 282 -8.35 -5.91 15.88
N ARG A 283 -7.33 -5.10 16.20
CA ARG A 283 -6.67 -5.11 17.51
C ARG A 283 -6.66 -3.68 18.03
N ARG A 284 -7.62 -3.38 18.92
CA ARG A 284 -7.88 -2.02 19.41
C ARG A 284 -6.62 -1.31 19.89
N GLU A 285 -5.86 -1.93 20.79
CA GLU A 285 -4.67 -1.32 21.39
C GLU A 285 -3.60 -1.00 20.33
N ALA A 286 -3.33 -1.94 19.43
CA ALA A 286 -2.39 -1.75 18.32
C ALA A 286 -2.87 -0.67 17.33
N ALA A 287 -4.18 -0.66 17.02
CA ALA A 287 -4.77 0.33 16.14
C ALA A 287 -4.70 1.75 16.73
N GLU A 288 -5.08 1.92 17.99
CA GLU A 288 -5.03 3.21 18.69
C GLU A 288 -3.60 3.71 18.89
N ASP A 289 -2.65 2.82 19.24
CA ASP A 289 -1.23 3.18 19.35
C ASP A 289 -0.65 3.58 17.99
N GLY A 290 -0.90 2.79 16.95
CA GLY A 290 -0.48 3.11 15.60
C GLY A 290 -1.05 4.44 15.11
N TRP A 291 -2.33 4.73 15.39
CA TRP A 291 -2.96 6.00 15.06
C TRP A 291 -2.27 7.19 15.76
N ARG A 292 -1.99 7.09 17.07
CA ARG A 292 -1.26 8.11 17.81
C ARG A 292 0.14 8.35 17.22
N ARG A 293 0.86 7.26 16.86
CA ARG A 293 2.18 7.33 16.22
C ARG A 293 2.11 8.00 14.86
N MET A 294 1.13 7.68 14.02
CA MET A 294 0.91 8.32 12.73
C MET A 294 0.73 9.83 12.88
N LEU A 295 -0.17 10.28 13.75
CA LEU A 295 -0.38 11.71 13.99
C LEU A 295 0.86 12.40 14.57
N ALA A 296 1.60 11.73 15.46
CA ALA A 296 2.86 12.26 16.00
C ALA A 296 3.94 12.34 14.91
N TRP A 297 4.00 11.36 14.01
CA TRP A 297 4.91 11.36 12.86
C TRP A 297 4.63 12.51 11.92
N PHE A 298 3.37 12.72 11.55
CA PHE A 298 2.96 13.84 10.71
C PHE A 298 3.34 15.19 11.35
N ARG A 299 3.05 15.41 12.63
CA ARG A 299 3.46 16.64 13.33
C ARG A 299 4.97 16.83 13.36
N ARG A 300 5.74 15.78 13.67
CA ARG A 300 7.22 15.83 13.72
C ARG A 300 7.84 16.23 12.39
N HIS A 301 7.23 15.86 11.29
CA HIS A 301 7.77 16.06 9.94
C HIS A 301 7.06 17.17 9.16
N GLY A 302 6.29 18.03 9.80
CA GLY A 302 5.76 19.25 9.19
C GLY A 302 4.53 19.03 8.31
N VAL A 303 3.72 18.00 8.58
CA VAL A 303 2.41 17.80 7.94
C VAL A 303 1.30 18.49 8.76
N ALA A 304 1.55 18.96 9.96
CA ALA A 304 0.56 19.64 10.81
C ALA A 304 0.99 21.07 11.13
#